data_2bd859a30d7ef9633affcf21596654d9
#
_entry.id   2bd859a30d7ef9633affcf21596654d9
#
_cell.length_a   1.000
_cell.length_b   1.000
_cell.length_c   1.000
_cell.angle_alpha   90.00
_cell.angle_beta   90.00
_cell.angle_gamma   90.00
#
_symmetry.space_group_name_H-M   'P 1'
#
loop_
_entity.id
_entity.type
_entity.pdbx_description
1 polymer ?
#
loop_
_entity_poly.entity_id
_entity_poly.type
_entity_poly.pdbx_seq_one_letter_code
_entity_poly.pdbx_strand_id
1 'polypeptide(L)'
;MKAATLSEAGVSREILVIGSGFAAQQLVKSLRKLDAEQPIRLITADSGDEYNKPDLSHVVSRGCAAAAMTRQSGSDFAEQQRIALLPHCTVLGIDPARRTLLTSQGSFPYGQLVLATGASAARPDLPGSEHLVTLNSQQEYAAIEAQLHQARRILVLGAGLIGCELAMDMASDGREVTLLDLADSPLSALLPAA
;
A
#
# COMPACT_ATOMS: atom_id res chain seq x y z
N MET A 1 -30.91 30.12 29.15
CA MET A 1 -29.86 29.07 29.22
C MET A 1 -30.54 27.73 29.03
N LYS A 2 -30.47 27.14 27.83
CA LYS A 2 -30.93 25.77 27.58
C LYS A 2 -29.79 24.82 27.89
N ALA A 3 -30.02 23.94 28.85
CA ALA A 3 -29.10 22.85 29.17
C ALA A 3 -28.95 21.95 27.91
N ALA A 4 -27.73 21.83 27.44
CA ALA A 4 -27.39 20.83 26.43
C ALA A 4 -27.54 19.46 27.10
N THR A 5 -28.53 18.72 26.67
CA THR A 5 -28.71 17.31 27.01
C THR A 5 -27.49 16.54 26.54
N LEU A 6 -26.71 15.99 27.46
CA LEU A 6 -25.67 15.02 27.17
C LEU A 6 -26.36 13.80 26.54
N SER A 7 -26.31 13.71 25.21
CA SER A 7 -26.67 12.51 24.49
C SER A 7 -25.74 11.39 25.00
N GLU A 8 -26.35 10.26 25.38
CA GLU A 8 -25.64 8.99 25.60
C GLU A 8 -24.57 8.85 24.55
N ALA A 9 -23.32 8.57 24.98
CA ALA A 9 -22.19 8.41 24.08
C ALA A 9 -22.46 7.22 23.14
N GLY A 10 -23.17 7.49 22.06
CA GLY A 10 -23.53 6.49 21.06
C GLY A 10 -22.26 5.94 20.46
N VAL A 11 -22.09 4.64 20.56
CA VAL A 11 -20.99 3.93 19.86
C VAL A 11 -21.03 4.38 18.39
N SER A 12 -19.93 4.91 17.89
CA SER A 12 -19.83 5.28 16.47
C SER A 12 -20.27 4.12 15.59
N ARG A 13 -21.11 4.38 14.61
CA ARG A 13 -21.49 3.37 13.59
C ARG A 13 -20.49 3.33 12.43
N GLU A 14 -19.52 4.23 12.41
CA GLU A 14 -18.58 4.36 11.31
C GLU A 14 -17.61 3.17 11.30
N ILE A 15 -17.40 2.60 10.11
CA ILE A 15 -16.35 1.61 9.86
C ILE A 15 -15.12 2.38 9.40
N LEU A 16 -14.03 2.29 10.17
CA LEU A 16 -12.74 2.79 9.74
C LEU A 16 -11.94 1.68 9.05
N VAL A 17 -11.44 1.95 7.86
CA VAL A 17 -10.58 1.04 7.10
C VAL A 17 -9.22 1.70 6.95
N ILE A 18 -8.17 1.06 7.48
CA ILE A 18 -6.80 1.56 7.40
C ILE A 18 -6.09 0.91 6.21
N GLY A 19 -5.62 1.74 5.27
CA GLY A 19 -4.99 1.34 4.02
C GLY A 19 -5.93 1.51 2.83
N SER A 20 -5.36 1.72 1.64
CA SER A 20 -6.05 1.99 0.37
C SER A 20 -5.82 0.94 -0.71
N GLY A 21 -5.04 -0.12 -0.39
CA GLY A 21 -4.70 -1.17 -1.34
C GLY A 21 -5.88 -2.05 -1.74
N PHE A 22 -5.62 -3.05 -2.58
CA PHE A 22 -6.62 -3.95 -3.17
C PHE A 22 -7.63 -4.50 -2.13
N ALA A 23 -7.14 -4.98 -0.97
CA ALA A 23 -8.01 -5.56 0.06
C ALA A 23 -9.00 -4.53 0.63
N ALA A 24 -8.52 -3.30 0.91
CA ALA A 24 -9.37 -2.22 1.40
C ALA A 24 -10.45 -1.84 0.39
N GLN A 25 -10.08 -1.67 -0.87
CA GLN A 25 -11.02 -1.30 -1.92
C GLN A 25 -12.05 -2.38 -2.20
N GLN A 26 -11.65 -3.66 -2.23
CA GLN A 26 -12.59 -4.77 -2.39
C GLN A 26 -13.56 -4.89 -1.22
N LEU A 27 -13.08 -4.63 0.01
CA LEU A 27 -13.94 -4.58 1.18
C LEU A 27 -14.98 -3.46 1.06
N VAL A 28 -14.55 -2.24 0.72
CA VAL A 28 -15.47 -1.10 0.54
C VAL A 28 -16.52 -1.41 -0.54
N LYS A 29 -16.08 -1.89 -1.72
CA LYS A 29 -17.00 -2.30 -2.82
C LYS A 29 -18.00 -3.37 -2.36
N SER A 30 -17.56 -4.31 -1.52
CA SER A 30 -18.43 -5.38 -0.99
C SER A 30 -19.40 -4.87 0.07
N LEU A 31 -18.94 -4.03 0.98
CA LEU A 31 -19.80 -3.41 1.98
C LEU A 31 -20.92 -2.56 1.35
N ARG A 32 -20.59 -1.80 0.29
CA ARG A 32 -21.59 -1.00 -0.43
C ARG A 32 -22.69 -1.82 -1.10
N LYS A 33 -22.38 -3.06 -1.52
CA LYS A 33 -23.38 -3.98 -2.05
C LYS A 33 -24.33 -4.50 -0.97
N LEU A 34 -23.85 -4.60 0.27
CA LEU A 34 -24.63 -5.11 1.41
C LEU A 34 -25.41 -3.99 2.11
N ASP A 35 -24.79 -2.84 2.27
CA ASP A 35 -25.38 -1.66 2.90
C ASP A 35 -24.88 -0.38 2.21
N ALA A 36 -25.79 0.24 1.47
CA ALA A 36 -25.48 1.45 0.70
C ALA A 36 -25.27 2.69 1.60
N GLU A 37 -25.78 2.68 2.82
CA GLU A 37 -25.81 3.83 3.72
C GLU A 37 -24.82 3.70 4.90
N GLN A 38 -24.15 2.55 5.05
CA GLN A 38 -23.18 2.35 6.13
C GLN A 38 -22.09 3.44 6.06
N PRO A 39 -21.86 4.23 7.13
CA PRO A 39 -20.74 5.17 7.15
C PRO A 39 -19.40 4.43 7.11
N ILE A 40 -18.57 4.75 6.12
CA ILE A 40 -17.23 4.18 5.94
C ILE A 40 -16.25 5.32 5.77
N ARG A 41 -15.11 5.23 6.45
CA ARG A 41 -13.97 6.11 6.26
C ARG A 41 -12.73 5.30 5.91
N LEU A 42 -12.09 5.62 4.81
CA LEU A 42 -10.81 5.08 4.39
C LEU A 42 -9.70 6.02 4.85
N ILE A 43 -8.73 5.51 5.58
CA ILE A 43 -7.58 6.27 6.11
C ILE A 43 -6.32 5.65 5.53
N THR A 44 -5.51 6.45 4.86
CA THR A 44 -4.32 5.95 4.19
C THR A 44 -3.17 6.95 4.26
N ALA A 45 -1.94 6.43 4.32
CA ALA A 45 -0.73 7.25 4.33
C ALA A 45 -0.38 7.82 2.94
N ASP A 46 -0.94 7.25 1.88
CA ASP A 46 -0.79 7.69 0.49
C ASP A 46 -1.98 8.53 0.00
N SER A 47 -2.08 8.75 -1.31
CA SER A 47 -3.19 9.48 -1.95
C SER A 47 -4.52 8.70 -1.95
N GLY A 48 -4.47 7.39 -1.75
CA GLY A 48 -5.63 6.51 -1.88
C GLY A 48 -5.92 6.05 -3.31
N ASP A 49 -5.05 6.34 -4.25
CA ASP A 49 -5.24 6.02 -5.67
C ASP A 49 -5.28 4.50 -5.91
N GLU A 50 -6.14 4.08 -6.83
CA GLU A 50 -6.23 2.70 -7.27
C GLU A 50 -5.21 2.44 -8.37
N TYR A 51 -4.32 1.47 -8.15
CA TYR A 51 -3.41 0.93 -9.16
C TYR A 51 -3.22 -0.57 -8.96
N ASN A 52 -2.76 -1.25 -10.01
CA ASN A 52 -2.48 -2.68 -9.90
C ASN A 52 -1.04 -2.88 -9.38
N LYS A 53 -0.90 -3.22 -8.10
CA LYS A 53 0.41 -3.38 -7.45
C LYS A 53 1.33 -4.41 -8.15
N PRO A 54 0.86 -5.56 -8.67
CA PRO A 54 1.69 -6.47 -9.46
C PRO A 54 2.35 -5.84 -10.69
N ASP A 55 1.80 -4.77 -11.26
CA ASP A 55 2.42 -4.11 -12.42
C ASP A 55 3.76 -3.43 -12.08
N LEU A 56 4.07 -3.23 -10.79
CA LEU A 56 5.37 -2.73 -10.34
C LEU A 56 6.54 -3.64 -10.72
N SER A 57 6.33 -4.95 -10.84
CA SER A 57 7.38 -5.87 -11.28
C SER A 57 7.63 -5.87 -12.79
N HIS A 58 6.90 -5.02 -13.55
CA HIS A 58 6.96 -4.95 -15.01
C HIS A 58 7.09 -3.51 -15.54
N VAL A 59 7.55 -2.58 -14.71
CA VAL A 59 7.60 -1.16 -15.07
C VAL A 59 8.60 -0.85 -16.16
N VAL A 60 9.71 -1.60 -16.23
CA VAL A 60 10.77 -1.40 -17.22
C VAL A 60 10.31 -1.88 -18.60
N SER A 61 9.89 -3.14 -18.72
CA SER A 61 9.46 -3.73 -20.01
C SER A 61 8.24 -3.05 -20.59
N ARG A 62 7.37 -2.51 -19.74
CA ARG A 62 6.18 -1.75 -20.17
C ARG A 62 6.44 -0.28 -20.43
N GLY A 63 7.62 0.24 -20.05
CA GLY A 63 7.92 1.66 -20.16
C GLY A 63 6.89 2.54 -19.44
N CYS A 64 6.33 2.06 -18.32
CA CYS A 64 5.22 2.70 -17.64
C CYS A 64 5.75 3.69 -16.61
N ALA A 65 5.38 4.97 -16.77
CA ALA A 65 5.67 5.99 -15.76
C ALA A 65 4.83 5.75 -14.49
N ALA A 66 5.39 6.10 -13.33
CA ALA A 66 4.70 5.93 -12.06
C ALA A 66 3.31 6.59 -12.04
N ALA A 67 3.20 7.81 -12.56
CA ALA A 67 1.91 8.52 -12.64
C ALA A 67 0.88 7.83 -13.55
N ALA A 68 1.34 7.11 -14.58
CA ALA A 68 0.47 6.39 -15.51
C ALA A 68 -0.10 5.08 -14.95
N MET A 69 0.40 4.62 -13.80
CA MET A 69 -0.13 3.41 -13.14
C MET A 69 -1.50 3.63 -12.49
N THR A 70 -1.84 4.87 -12.14
CA THR A 70 -3.13 5.21 -11.49
C THR A 70 -4.29 4.92 -12.45
N ARG A 71 -5.19 4.06 -12.02
CA ARG A 71 -6.42 3.69 -12.75
C ARG A 71 -7.60 4.56 -12.36
N GLN A 72 -7.67 4.91 -11.07
CA GLN A 72 -8.69 5.77 -10.52
C GLN A 72 -8.08 6.56 -9.36
N SER A 73 -8.38 7.86 -9.27
CA SER A 73 -7.93 8.64 -8.11
C SER A 73 -8.66 8.22 -6.83
N GLY A 74 -7.99 8.40 -5.68
CA GLY A 74 -8.62 8.13 -4.38
C GLY A 74 -9.87 8.96 -4.16
N SER A 75 -9.90 10.21 -4.63
CA SER A 75 -11.06 11.10 -4.58
C SER A 75 -12.23 10.57 -5.40
N ASP A 76 -11.99 10.13 -6.65
CA ASP A 76 -13.05 9.58 -7.51
C ASP A 76 -13.59 8.26 -6.95
N PHE A 77 -12.71 7.42 -6.39
CA PHE A 77 -13.12 6.21 -5.69
C PHE A 77 -14.01 6.54 -4.49
N ALA A 78 -13.61 7.52 -3.67
CA ALA A 78 -14.36 7.92 -2.49
C ALA A 78 -15.75 8.46 -2.87
N GLU A 79 -15.84 9.30 -3.90
CA GLU A 79 -17.10 9.82 -4.42
C GLU A 79 -17.98 8.68 -4.95
N GLN A 80 -17.44 7.82 -5.81
CA GLN A 80 -18.17 6.69 -6.38
C GLN A 80 -18.72 5.74 -5.33
N GLN A 81 -17.92 5.46 -4.29
CA GLN A 81 -18.32 4.56 -3.20
C GLN A 81 -19.05 5.29 -2.06
N ARG A 82 -19.24 6.60 -2.14
CA ARG A 82 -19.87 7.44 -1.10
C ARG A 82 -19.25 7.20 0.27
N ILE A 83 -17.91 7.28 0.35
CA ILE A 83 -17.14 7.12 1.58
C ILE A 83 -16.37 8.39 1.91
N ALA A 84 -15.99 8.57 3.17
CA ALA A 84 -15.00 9.57 3.54
C ALA A 84 -13.59 9.02 3.26
N LEU A 85 -12.75 9.80 2.56
CA LEU A 85 -11.33 9.50 2.38
C LEU A 85 -10.50 10.47 3.21
N LEU A 86 -9.55 9.93 3.96
CA LEU A 86 -8.54 10.70 4.68
C LEU A 86 -7.14 10.30 4.14
N PRO A 87 -6.70 10.93 3.05
CA PRO A 87 -5.41 10.66 2.45
C PRO A 87 -4.26 11.32 3.21
N HIS A 88 -3.04 10.87 2.97
CA HIS A 88 -1.81 11.40 3.58
C HIS A 88 -1.87 11.43 5.11
N CYS A 89 -2.55 10.44 5.69
CA CYS A 89 -2.83 10.33 7.11
C CYS A 89 -2.19 9.07 7.69
N THR A 90 -1.19 9.27 8.54
CA THR A 90 -0.47 8.18 9.20
C THR A 90 -1.18 7.79 10.49
N VAL A 91 -1.41 6.50 10.68
CA VAL A 91 -1.91 5.96 11.95
C VAL A 91 -0.78 5.88 12.95
N LEU A 92 -0.98 6.47 14.12
CA LEU A 92 0.01 6.56 15.20
C LEU A 92 -0.29 5.56 16.33
N GLY A 93 -1.57 5.17 16.50
CA GLY A 93 -1.95 4.24 17.55
C GLY A 93 -3.42 3.86 17.50
N ILE A 94 -3.75 2.78 18.19
CA ILE A 94 -5.13 2.28 18.33
C ILE A 94 -5.41 2.11 19.82
N ASP A 95 -6.49 2.69 20.32
CA ASP A 95 -7.04 2.42 21.65
C ASP A 95 -8.31 1.57 21.52
N PRO A 96 -8.19 0.23 21.66
CA PRO A 96 -9.34 -0.66 21.50
C PRO A 96 -10.38 -0.48 22.63
N ALA A 97 -9.94 -0.08 23.84
CA ALA A 97 -10.83 0.09 24.98
C ALA A 97 -11.77 1.28 24.78
N ARG A 98 -11.24 2.38 24.22
CA ARG A 98 -12.02 3.57 23.86
C ARG A 98 -12.56 3.55 22.44
N ARG A 99 -12.24 2.52 21.66
CA ARG A 99 -12.56 2.43 20.22
C ARG A 99 -12.14 3.70 19.48
N THR A 100 -10.90 4.13 19.67
CA THR A 100 -10.37 5.36 19.09
C THR A 100 -9.09 5.07 18.32
N LEU A 101 -9.01 5.60 17.11
CA LEU A 101 -7.82 5.60 16.26
C LEU A 101 -7.12 6.94 16.41
N LEU A 102 -5.82 6.92 16.75
CA LEU A 102 -4.96 8.10 16.78
C LEU A 102 -4.18 8.20 15.47
N THR A 103 -4.23 9.36 14.85
CA THR A 103 -3.57 9.62 13.56
C THR A 103 -2.81 10.95 13.56
N SER A 104 -2.01 11.19 12.51
CA SER A 104 -1.34 12.47 12.28
C SER A 104 -2.29 13.64 12.04
N GLN A 105 -3.57 13.38 11.75
CA GLN A 105 -4.59 14.40 11.49
C GLN A 105 -5.69 14.45 12.57
N GLY A 106 -5.48 13.79 13.72
CA GLY A 106 -6.41 13.80 14.84
C GLY A 106 -6.84 12.41 15.29
N SER A 107 -7.85 12.37 16.15
CA SER A 107 -8.39 11.13 16.71
C SER A 107 -9.78 10.85 16.16
N PHE A 108 -10.05 9.60 15.79
CA PHE A 108 -11.29 9.17 15.17
C PHE A 108 -11.92 8.04 15.97
N PRO A 109 -13.14 8.21 16.50
CA PRO A 109 -13.89 7.11 17.11
C PRO A 109 -14.39 6.16 16.02
N TYR A 110 -14.48 4.86 16.32
CA TYR A 110 -14.97 3.86 15.37
C TYR A 110 -15.98 2.89 15.99
N GLY A 111 -16.92 2.43 15.18
CA GLY A 111 -17.76 1.29 15.49
C GLY A 111 -17.05 -0.03 15.22
N GLN A 112 -16.43 -0.11 14.05
CA GLN A 112 -15.61 -1.23 13.62
C GLN A 112 -14.30 -0.69 13.01
N LEU A 113 -13.22 -1.41 13.22
CA LEU A 113 -11.90 -1.07 12.66
C LEU A 113 -11.38 -2.23 11.82
N VAL A 114 -10.98 -1.93 10.59
CA VAL A 114 -10.38 -2.89 9.67
C VAL A 114 -8.96 -2.48 9.34
N LEU A 115 -8.03 -3.41 9.50
CA LEU A 115 -6.62 -3.24 9.16
C LEU A 115 -6.36 -3.89 7.80
N ALA A 116 -6.16 -3.06 6.78
CA ALA A 116 -5.83 -3.47 5.42
C ALA A 116 -4.51 -2.79 4.96
N THR A 117 -3.53 -2.76 5.86
CA THR A 117 -2.29 -1.97 5.73
C THR A 117 -1.28 -2.55 4.73
N GLY A 118 -1.52 -3.75 4.22
CA GLY A 118 -0.59 -4.43 3.33
C GLY A 118 0.68 -4.90 4.05
N ALA A 119 1.77 -4.97 3.31
CA ALA A 119 3.09 -5.35 3.81
C ALA A 119 4.15 -4.35 3.35
N SER A 120 5.13 -4.12 4.20
CA SER A 120 6.34 -3.35 3.87
C SER A 120 7.45 -4.30 3.43
N ALA A 121 8.31 -3.83 2.54
CA ALA A 121 9.52 -4.58 2.18
C ALA A 121 10.45 -4.68 3.40
N ALA A 122 10.96 -5.88 3.65
CA ALA A 122 12.00 -6.08 4.65
C ALA A 122 13.31 -5.41 4.18
N ARG A 123 13.94 -4.66 5.08
CA ARG A 123 15.27 -4.10 4.84
C ARG A 123 16.26 -4.86 5.70
N PRO A 124 17.27 -5.52 5.13
CA PRO A 124 18.28 -6.20 5.91
C PRO A 124 19.15 -5.18 6.65
N ASP A 125 19.59 -5.53 7.84
CA ASP A 125 20.56 -4.75 8.61
C ASP A 125 21.98 -5.09 8.13
N LEU A 126 22.42 -4.38 7.09
CA LEU A 126 23.71 -4.56 6.45
C LEU A 126 24.38 -3.19 6.26
N PRO A 127 25.72 -3.12 6.31
CA PRO A 127 26.45 -1.92 5.87
C PRO A 127 26.04 -1.55 4.43
N GLY A 128 25.62 -0.31 4.19
CA GLY A 128 25.13 0.15 2.90
C GLY A 128 23.61 0.00 2.72
N SER A 129 22.87 -0.52 3.72
CA SER A 129 21.40 -0.65 3.64
C SER A 129 20.69 0.70 3.48
N GLU A 130 21.34 1.80 3.81
CA GLU A 130 20.84 3.16 3.57
C GLU A 130 20.69 3.48 2.08
N HIS A 131 21.42 2.79 1.20
CA HIS A 131 21.33 2.93 -0.25
C HIS A 131 20.30 2.00 -0.90
N LEU A 132 19.71 1.09 -0.13
CA LEU A 132 18.68 0.21 -0.64
C LEU A 132 17.41 0.99 -0.95
N VAL A 133 16.86 0.75 -2.11
CA VAL A 133 15.53 1.23 -2.51
C VAL A 133 14.56 0.07 -2.56
N THR A 134 13.30 0.33 -2.28
CA THR A 134 12.23 -0.66 -2.37
C THR A 134 11.30 -0.30 -3.51
N LEU A 135 10.66 -1.30 -4.10
CA LEU A 135 9.69 -1.14 -5.18
C LEU A 135 8.39 -1.87 -4.78
N ASN A 136 7.75 -1.36 -3.74
CA ASN A 136 6.59 -1.98 -3.11
C ASN A 136 5.31 -1.14 -3.22
N SER A 137 5.43 0.09 -3.70
CA SER A 137 4.32 1.00 -3.94
C SER A 137 4.58 1.91 -5.14
N GLN A 138 3.51 2.49 -5.70
CA GLN A 138 3.61 3.49 -6.75
C GLN A 138 4.44 4.71 -6.31
N GLN A 139 4.32 5.12 -5.04
CA GLN A 139 5.10 6.23 -4.49
C GLN A 139 6.58 5.90 -4.40
N GLU A 140 6.94 4.69 -3.97
CA GLU A 140 8.32 4.23 -3.97
C GLU A 140 8.89 4.21 -5.39
N TYR A 141 8.10 3.73 -6.37
CA TYR A 141 8.50 3.77 -7.77
C TYR A 141 8.69 5.20 -8.26
N ALA A 142 7.76 6.11 -8.01
CA ALA A 142 7.89 7.52 -8.40
C ALA A 142 9.15 8.17 -7.83
N ALA A 143 9.53 7.81 -6.59
CA ALA A 143 10.73 8.35 -5.97
C ALA A 143 12.05 7.90 -6.62
N ILE A 144 12.05 6.72 -7.25
CA ILE A 144 13.27 6.14 -7.86
C ILE A 144 13.22 6.05 -9.38
N GLU A 145 12.12 6.42 -10.02
CA GLU A 145 11.87 6.24 -11.46
C GLU A 145 13.02 6.79 -12.31
N ALA A 146 13.42 8.04 -12.07
CA ALA A 146 14.52 8.65 -12.81
C ALA A 146 15.86 7.94 -12.60
N GLN A 147 16.15 7.52 -11.38
CA GLN A 147 17.35 6.76 -11.03
C GLN A 147 17.32 5.38 -11.71
N LEU A 148 16.17 4.70 -11.66
CA LEU A 148 15.98 3.39 -12.26
C LEU A 148 16.18 3.44 -13.79
N HIS A 149 15.65 4.47 -14.45
CA HIS A 149 15.85 4.66 -15.91
C HIS A 149 17.30 4.89 -16.31
N GLN A 150 18.11 5.52 -15.46
CA GLN A 150 19.54 5.77 -15.74
C GLN A 150 20.44 4.60 -15.35
N ALA A 151 19.99 3.72 -14.47
CA ALA A 151 20.80 2.62 -13.96
C ALA A 151 21.12 1.61 -15.06
N ARG A 152 22.40 1.25 -15.22
CA ARG A 152 22.88 0.22 -16.14
C ARG A 152 23.22 -1.08 -15.42
N ARG A 153 23.60 -0.99 -14.16
CA ARG A 153 23.91 -2.11 -13.29
C ARG A 153 22.97 -2.08 -12.10
N ILE A 154 22.28 -3.18 -11.84
CA ILE A 154 21.26 -3.29 -10.80
C ILE A 154 21.56 -4.54 -9.98
N LEU A 155 21.56 -4.38 -8.67
CA LEU A 155 21.57 -5.47 -7.71
C LEU A 155 20.18 -5.62 -7.12
N VAL A 156 19.59 -6.81 -7.27
CA VAL A 156 18.30 -7.17 -6.66
C VAL A 156 18.59 -8.07 -5.46
N LEU A 157 18.10 -7.67 -4.27
CA LEU A 157 18.21 -8.47 -3.06
C LEU A 157 16.91 -9.24 -2.83
N GLY A 158 17.04 -10.56 -2.76
CA GLY A 158 15.94 -11.51 -2.62
C GLY A 158 15.58 -12.18 -3.95
N ALA A 159 15.77 -13.49 -4.04
CA ALA A 159 15.46 -14.30 -5.21
C ALA A 159 14.14 -15.09 -5.05
N GLY A 160 13.19 -14.54 -4.29
CA GLY A 160 11.80 -14.99 -4.28
C GLY A 160 11.07 -14.58 -5.57
N LEU A 161 9.78 -14.86 -5.64
CA LEU A 161 8.96 -14.61 -6.84
C LEU A 161 9.08 -13.17 -7.35
N ILE A 162 8.86 -12.18 -6.49
CA ILE A 162 8.91 -10.75 -6.87
C ILE A 162 10.33 -10.35 -7.30
N GLY A 163 11.36 -10.79 -6.58
CA GLY A 163 12.74 -10.46 -6.94
C GLY A 163 13.16 -11.04 -8.29
N CYS A 164 12.73 -12.26 -8.59
CA CYS A 164 12.96 -12.88 -9.91
C CYS A 164 12.21 -12.13 -11.02
N GLU A 165 10.93 -11.78 -10.80
CA GLU A 165 10.16 -10.99 -11.78
C GLU A 165 10.82 -9.64 -12.06
N LEU A 166 11.21 -8.91 -11.01
CA LEU A 166 11.92 -7.63 -11.13
C LEU A 166 13.25 -7.78 -11.86
N ALA A 167 14.05 -8.80 -11.51
CA ALA A 167 15.33 -9.04 -12.16
C ALA A 167 15.17 -9.33 -13.67
N MET A 168 14.17 -10.14 -14.02
CA MET A 168 13.85 -10.47 -15.42
C MET A 168 13.36 -9.22 -16.18
N ASP A 169 12.48 -8.43 -15.58
CA ASP A 169 11.96 -7.20 -16.17
C ASP A 169 13.10 -6.18 -16.40
N MET A 170 13.95 -5.99 -15.41
CA MET A 170 15.10 -5.07 -15.51
C MET A 170 16.16 -5.53 -16.51
N ALA A 171 16.34 -6.83 -16.70
CA ALA A 171 17.27 -7.37 -17.67
C ALA A 171 16.74 -7.28 -19.13
N SER A 172 15.45 -7.11 -19.32
CA SER A 172 14.80 -7.15 -20.65
C SER A 172 15.25 -6.03 -21.59
N ASP A 173 15.77 -4.91 -21.05
CA ASP A 173 16.26 -3.77 -21.83
C ASP A 173 17.82 -3.72 -21.92
N GLY A 174 18.48 -4.84 -21.64
CA GLY A 174 19.94 -4.98 -21.78
C GLY A 174 20.76 -4.46 -20.61
N ARG A 175 20.16 -4.30 -19.44
CA ARG A 175 20.88 -3.96 -18.21
C ARG A 175 21.61 -5.17 -17.63
N GLU A 176 22.71 -4.90 -16.95
CA GLU A 176 23.41 -5.89 -16.14
C GLU A 176 22.70 -6.04 -14.79
N VAL A 177 22.06 -7.18 -14.56
CA VAL A 177 21.31 -7.44 -13.32
C VAL A 177 21.95 -8.58 -12.55
N THR A 178 22.26 -8.32 -11.29
CA THR A 178 22.73 -9.33 -10.34
C THR A 178 21.62 -9.61 -9.33
N LEU A 179 21.23 -10.87 -9.21
CA LEU A 179 20.26 -11.34 -8.21
C LEU A 179 21.01 -12.01 -7.07
N LEU A 180 20.82 -11.52 -5.84
CA LEU A 180 21.46 -12.02 -4.62
C LEU A 180 20.43 -12.51 -3.64
N ASP A 181 20.64 -13.72 -3.09
CA ASP A 181 19.81 -14.32 -2.06
C ASP A 181 20.66 -15.04 -1.02
N LEU A 182 20.09 -15.37 0.14
CA LEU A 182 20.69 -16.24 1.16
C LEU A 182 20.60 -17.72 0.79
N ALA A 183 19.65 -18.08 -0.10
CA ALA A 183 19.46 -19.44 -0.57
C ALA A 183 20.37 -19.74 -1.77
N ASP A 184 20.72 -21.01 -1.95
CA ASP A 184 21.63 -21.49 -3.00
C ASP A 184 21.05 -21.38 -4.41
N SER A 185 19.73 -21.22 -4.54
CA SER A 185 19.04 -21.10 -5.84
C SER A 185 17.85 -20.14 -5.79
N PRO A 186 17.54 -19.46 -6.91
CA PRO A 186 16.32 -18.68 -7.01
C PRO A 186 15.07 -19.55 -6.77
N LEU A 187 14.04 -18.94 -6.19
CA LEU A 187 12.74 -19.60 -5.94
C LEU A 187 12.82 -20.86 -5.09
N SER A 188 13.87 -21.02 -4.26
CA SER A 188 14.13 -22.23 -3.46
C SER A 188 12.98 -22.62 -2.53
N ALA A 189 12.15 -21.65 -2.10
CA ALA A 189 10.95 -21.92 -1.30
C ALA A 189 9.76 -22.45 -2.12
N LEU A 190 9.82 -22.38 -3.45
CA LEU A 190 8.70 -22.69 -4.37
C LEU A 190 9.03 -23.87 -5.29
N LEU A 191 10.30 -24.04 -5.64
CA LEU A 191 10.76 -25.07 -6.56
C LEU A 191 11.66 -26.09 -5.84
N PRO A 192 11.60 -27.38 -6.19
CA PRO A 192 12.53 -28.36 -5.69
C PRO A 192 13.96 -28.03 -6.13
N ALA A 193 14.95 -28.46 -5.34
CA ALA A 193 16.34 -28.41 -5.74
C ALA A 193 16.53 -29.21 -7.04
N ALA A 194 17.28 -28.64 -7.99
CA ALA A 194 17.59 -29.27 -9.28
C ALA A 194 18.64 -30.38 -9.11
#